data_71b24d35d151f7d8b0ad41e71820e047
#
_entry.id   71b24d35d151f7d8b0ad41e71820e047
#
_cell.length_a   1.000
_cell.length_b   1.000
_cell.length_c   1.000
_cell.angle_alpha   90.00
_cell.angle_beta   90.00
_cell.angle_gamma   90.00
#
_symmetry.space_group_name_H-M   'P 1'
#
loop_
_entity.id
_entity.type
_entity.pdbx_description
1 polymer ?
#
loop_
_entity_poly.entity_id
_entity_poly.type
_entity_poly.pdbx_seq_one_letter_code
_entity_poly.pdbx_strand_id
1 'polypeptide(L)'
;MPEGREEIIALLALERAEGIGHGRLRSLLEFFGSAQAALAAGDWTEAIGRRPHRRPGRVEWAWAAEQWARLVAEGGRCLTAGAADYPELLRQIPAPPPLLFALGPDDLVGPTVAIVGPRKASEYGVQIAGELAHGLVARGICVVSGLAYGIDGAAHAAALKAGGRTVAVLGCGADVVYPAGHSGLYRAIRERGAVVSEFPFGAQPDRGSFPRRNRIISGLSLGVVVVEAPAKSGSLITVTHATEQSREVFAVPGDVRSGLSAGCHQLLRDGAKLVEKVDDVVEELGHWRLPGPMSAPALAPEDECVYALLSREPRHIDDLARDSTLPPQDLLDALLRLELDGLVDQVAGKRFLRRLR
;
A
#
# COMPACT_ATOMS: atom_id res chain seq x y z
N MET A 1 22.51 -4.29 -11.72
CA MET A 1 23.25 -4.11 -10.46
C MET A 1 22.52 -3.01 -9.72
N PRO A 2 22.18 -3.16 -8.44
CA PRO A 2 21.70 -2.02 -7.69
C PRO A 2 22.72 -0.91 -7.85
N GLU A 3 22.27 0.33 -8.02
CA GLU A 3 23.16 1.50 -8.07
C GLU A 3 24.15 1.38 -6.95
N GLY A 4 25.44 1.55 -7.26
CA GLY A 4 26.49 1.24 -6.32
C GLY A 4 26.31 2.02 -5.03
N ARG A 5 26.70 1.43 -3.89
CA ARG A 5 26.72 2.06 -2.56
C ARG A 5 27.13 3.53 -2.61
N GLU A 6 28.12 3.83 -3.43
CA GLU A 6 28.70 5.19 -3.54
C GLU A 6 27.72 6.18 -4.14
N GLU A 7 26.92 5.77 -5.13
CA GLU A 7 25.89 6.63 -5.73
C GLU A 7 24.77 6.94 -4.73
N ILE A 8 24.29 5.95 -3.98
CA ILE A 8 23.25 6.15 -2.96
C ILE A 8 23.75 7.08 -1.84
N ILE A 9 24.99 6.88 -1.37
CA ILE A 9 25.58 7.77 -0.35
C ILE A 9 25.77 9.18 -0.91
N ALA A 10 26.18 9.34 -2.17
CA ALA A 10 26.31 10.63 -2.83
C ALA A 10 24.93 11.34 -2.94
N LEU A 11 23.89 10.60 -3.33
CA LEU A 11 22.54 11.11 -3.43
C LEU A 11 22.00 11.59 -2.07
N LEU A 12 22.16 10.79 -1.02
CA LEU A 12 21.81 11.15 0.36
C LEU A 12 22.54 12.40 0.86
N ALA A 13 23.85 12.49 0.56
CA ALA A 13 24.64 13.66 0.94
C ALA A 13 24.18 14.92 0.20
N LEU A 14 23.84 14.82 -1.09
CA LEU A 14 23.28 15.92 -1.89
C LEU A 14 21.91 16.36 -1.37
N GLU A 15 21.01 15.42 -1.07
CA GLU A 15 19.67 15.73 -0.54
C GLU A 15 19.72 16.53 0.76
N ARG A 16 20.77 16.29 1.57
CA ARG A 16 20.97 17.01 2.84
C ARG A 16 21.75 18.31 2.69
N ALA A 17 22.39 18.54 1.54
CA ALA A 17 23.19 19.74 1.31
C ALA A 17 22.34 21.01 1.38
N GLU A 18 22.89 22.07 2.00
CA GLU A 18 22.21 23.34 2.16
C GLU A 18 21.79 23.94 0.82
N GLY A 19 20.51 24.27 0.70
CA GLY A 19 19.93 24.85 -0.51
C GLY A 19 19.55 23.84 -1.59
N ILE A 20 19.76 22.54 -1.39
CA ILE A 20 19.35 21.49 -2.31
C ILE A 20 18.04 20.87 -1.78
N GLY A 21 16.93 21.33 -2.31
CA GLY A 21 15.63 20.66 -2.12
C GLY A 21 15.36 19.65 -3.25
N HIS A 22 14.28 18.88 -3.13
CA HIS A 22 13.93 17.81 -4.09
C HIS A 22 13.91 18.28 -5.56
N GLY A 23 13.37 19.47 -5.86
CA GLY A 23 13.35 20.00 -7.23
C GLY A 23 14.75 20.22 -7.79
N ARG A 24 15.65 20.82 -7.01
CA ARG A 24 17.05 21.03 -7.42
C ARG A 24 17.84 19.75 -7.52
N LEU A 25 17.61 18.83 -6.59
CA LEU A 25 18.22 17.50 -6.65
C LEU A 25 17.83 16.79 -7.94
N ARG A 26 16.54 16.83 -8.29
CA ARG A 26 16.04 16.28 -9.56
C ARG A 26 16.74 16.94 -10.77
N SER A 27 16.79 18.27 -10.83
CA SER A 27 17.47 18.96 -11.92
C SER A 27 18.95 18.60 -12.03
N LEU A 28 19.64 18.40 -10.90
CA LEU A 28 21.02 17.92 -10.90
C LEU A 28 21.15 16.52 -11.49
N LEU A 29 20.25 15.61 -11.09
CA LEU A 29 20.26 14.21 -11.59
C LEU A 29 19.89 14.15 -13.08
N GLU A 30 18.90 14.95 -13.53
CA GLU A 30 18.52 15.04 -14.95
C GLU A 30 19.66 15.59 -15.81
N PHE A 31 20.39 16.58 -15.30
CA PHE A 31 21.46 17.25 -16.05
C PHE A 31 22.77 16.42 -16.07
N PHE A 32 23.19 15.88 -14.94
CA PHE A 32 24.46 15.17 -14.81
C PHE A 32 24.33 13.64 -14.91
N GLY A 33 23.14 13.09 -14.90
CA GLY A 33 22.87 11.67 -14.99
C GLY A 33 23.04 10.88 -13.67
N SER A 34 23.83 11.41 -12.72
CA SER A 34 24.05 10.76 -11.41
C SER A 34 24.49 11.77 -10.34
N ALA A 35 24.33 11.39 -9.07
CA ALA A 35 24.78 12.21 -7.94
C ALA A 35 26.30 12.34 -7.89
N GLN A 36 27.01 11.24 -8.19
CA GLN A 36 28.47 11.27 -8.28
C GLN A 36 28.96 12.21 -9.38
N ALA A 37 28.36 12.14 -10.59
CA ALA A 37 28.69 13.03 -11.69
C ALA A 37 28.42 14.50 -11.34
N ALA A 38 27.30 14.82 -10.71
CA ALA A 38 26.98 16.15 -10.23
C ALA A 38 28.03 16.67 -9.22
N LEU A 39 28.44 15.83 -8.29
CA LEU A 39 29.49 16.18 -7.31
C LEU A 39 30.87 16.36 -7.95
N ALA A 40 31.21 15.57 -8.96
CA ALA A 40 32.47 15.67 -9.70
C ALA A 40 32.56 16.92 -10.56
N ALA A 41 31.46 17.34 -11.20
CA ALA A 41 31.40 18.48 -12.11
C ALA A 41 31.77 19.82 -11.44
N GLY A 42 31.40 19.99 -10.18
CA GLY A 42 31.82 21.15 -9.38
C GLY A 42 31.07 22.43 -9.59
N ASP A 43 30.53 22.69 -10.75
CA ASP A 43 29.66 23.83 -11.05
C ASP A 43 28.26 23.34 -11.42
N TRP A 44 27.23 23.82 -10.70
CA TRP A 44 25.84 23.43 -10.87
C TRP A 44 24.98 24.58 -11.45
N THR A 45 25.62 25.69 -11.85
CA THR A 45 24.93 26.93 -12.27
C THR A 45 24.02 26.66 -13.46
N GLU A 46 24.44 25.82 -14.40
CA GLU A 46 23.63 25.49 -15.58
C GLU A 46 22.43 24.59 -15.23
N ALA A 47 22.65 23.63 -14.34
CA ALA A 47 21.59 22.69 -13.94
C ALA A 47 20.49 23.32 -13.08
N ILE A 48 20.84 24.24 -12.17
CA ILE A 48 19.91 24.79 -11.17
C ILE A 48 19.77 26.31 -11.19
N GLY A 49 20.36 26.99 -12.18
CA GLY A 49 20.22 28.42 -12.42
C GLY A 49 20.84 29.34 -11.37
N ARG A 50 21.59 28.83 -10.41
CA ARG A 50 22.28 29.57 -9.34
C ARG A 50 23.52 28.80 -8.90
N ARG A 51 24.55 29.53 -8.48
CA ARG A 51 25.70 28.93 -7.81
C ARG A 51 25.23 28.11 -6.60
N PRO A 52 25.74 26.89 -6.41
CA PRO A 52 25.40 26.08 -5.26
C PRO A 52 25.76 26.82 -3.98
N HIS A 53 24.86 26.86 -3.03
CA HIS A 53 25.13 27.52 -1.77
C HIS A 53 26.24 26.80 -1.01
N ARG A 54 26.25 25.47 -1.02
CA ARG A 54 27.30 24.66 -0.39
C ARG A 54 27.27 23.23 -0.90
N ARG A 55 28.45 22.68 -1.23
CA ARG A 55 28.60 21.24 -1.47
C ARG A 55 28.44 20.46 -0.16
N PRO A 56 28.04 19.17 -0.22
CA PRO A 56 28.04 18.33 0.95
C PRO A 56 29.39 18.36 1.64
N GLY A 57 29.40 18.70 2.92
CA GLY A 57 30.60 18.71 3.75
C GLY A 57 30.75 17.37 4.48
N ARG A 58 31.75 17.32 5.37
CA ARG A 58 32.07 16.11 6.15
C ARG A 58 30.86 15.58 6.95
N VAL A 59 30.01 16.46 7.45
CA VAL A 59 28.82 16.12 8.25
C VAL A 59 27.77 15.42 7.39
N GLU A 60 27.48 15.95 6.20
CA GLU A 60 26.51 15.38 5.28
C GLU A 60 26.95 14.00 4.78
N TRP A 61 28.23 13.86 4.46
CA TRP A 61 28.80 12.57 4.07
C TRP A 61 28.79 11.53 5.20
N ALA A 62 29.13 11.91 6.42
CA ALA A 62 29.08 11.02 7.58
C ALA A 62 27.65 10.54 7.86
N TRP A 63 26.69 11.47 7.80
CA TRP A 63 25.28 11.16 7.94
C TRP A 63 24.77 10.24 6.82
N ALA A 64 25.13 10.50 5.57
CA ALA A 64 24.73 9.66 4.44
C ALA A 64 25.27 8.21 4.58
N ALA A 65 26.53 8.08 5.01
CA ALA A 65 27.14 6.77 5.30
C ALA A 65 26.42 6.05 6.46
N GLU A 66 25.99 6.78 7.50
CA GLU A 66 25.20 6.22 8.59
C GLU A 66 23.82 5.74 8.09
N GLN A 67 23.13 6.53 7.26
CA GLN A 67 21.85 6.12 6.67
C GLN A 67 21.98 4.81 5.87
N TRP A 68 23.03 4.71 5.06
CA TRP A 68 23.33 3.48 4.34
C TRP A 68 23.59 2.30 5.29
N ALA A 69 24.38 2.51 6.34
CA ALA A 69 24.69 1.45 7.31
C ALA A 69 23.42 0.95 8.03
N ARG A 70 22.51 1.87 8.39
CA ARG A 70 21.20 1.52 8.99
C ARG A 70 20.33 0.75 8.02
N LEU A 71 20.25 1.19 6.76
CA LEU A 71 19.49 0.48 5.71
C LEU A 71 19.96 -0.97 5.57
N VAL A 72 21.27 -1.18 5.50
CA VAL A 72 21.87 -2.53 5.38
C VAL A 72 21.60 -3.37 6.63
N ALA A 73 21.73 -2.78 7.82
CA ALA A 73 21.47 -3.47 9.08
C ALA A 73 19.99 -3.93 9.20
N GLU A 74 19.07 -3.15 8.62
CA GLU A 74 17.64 -3.48 8.55
C GLU A 74 17.30 -4.47 7.41
N GLY A 75 18.28 -4.89 6.61
CA GLY A 75 18.04 -5.72 5.42
C GLY A 75 17.21 -5.02 4.35
N GLY A 76 17.25 -3.70 4.33
CA GLY A 76 16.49 -2.87 3.42
C GLY A 76 17.18 -2.62 2.09
N ARG A 77 16.47 -1.97 1.18
CA ARG A 77 16.97 -1.49 -0.12
C ARG A 77 16.56 -0.03 -0.33
N CYS A 78 17.33 0.63 -1.16
CA CYS A 78 17.08 1.99 -1.58
C CYS A 78 16.78 1.99 -3.07
N LEU A 79 15.59 2.46 -3.44
CA LEU A 79 15.16 2.61 -4.82
C LEU A 79 15.39 4.06 -5.23
N THR A 80 16.08 4.29 -6.34
CA THR A 80 16.34 5.64 -6.85
C THR A 80 15.56 5.90 -8.12
N ALA A 81 15.11 7.14 -8.34
CA ALA A 81 14.23 7.47 -9.47
C ALA A 81 14.87 7.16 -10.84
N GLY A 82 16.22 7.09 -10.92
CA GLY A 82 16.97 6.73 -12.13
C GLY A 82 17.10 5.23 -12.38
N ALA A 83 16.89 4.38 -11.36
CA ALA A 83 17.12 2.95 -11.45
C ALA A 83 15.98 2.21 -12.16
N ALA A 84 16.31 1.07 -12.79
CA ALA A 84 15.33 0.27 -13.53
C ALA A 84 14.27 -0.39 -12.63
N ASP A 85 14.60 -0.68 -11.37
CA ASP A 85 13.74 -1.27 -10.36
C ASP A 85 12.86 -0.25 -9.61
N TYR A 86 12.94 1.05 -9.97
CA TYR A 86 12.06 2.05 -9.41
C TYR A 86 10.64 1.89 -9.96
N PRO A 87 9.57 1.92 -9.10
CA PRO A 87 8.21 1.71 -9.54
C PRO A 87 7.79 2.67 -10.66
N GLU A 88 7.37 2.12 -11.79
CA GLU A 88 7.10 2.90 -13.00
C GLU A 88 5.99 3.94 -12.80
N LEU A 89 4.90 3.55 -12.11
CA LEU A 89 3.82 4.49 -11.78
C LEU A 89 4.32 5.65 -10.92
N LEU A 90 5.21 5.39 -9.96
CA LEU A 90 5.76 6.42 -9.09
C LEU A 90 6.75 7.32 -9.84
N ARG A 91 7.45 6.80 -10.85
CA ARG A 91 8.35 7.60 -11.71
C ARG A 91 7.61 8.70 -12.48
N GLN A 92 6.36 8.41 -12.87
CA GLN A 92 5.54 9.28 -13.72
C GLN A 92 4.87 10.44 -12.99
N ILE A 93 4.88 10.47 -11.64
CA ILE A 93 4.22 11.56 -10.91
C ILE A 93 4.98 12.88 -11.06
N PRO A 94 4.34 14.05 -10.90
CA PRO A 94 4.99 15.35 -11.04
C PRO A 94 6.21 15.56 -10.13
N ALA A 95 6.22 14.91 -8.95
CA ALA A 95 7.30 15.03 -7.98
C ALA A 95 7.67 13.66 -7.41
N PRO A 96 8.32 12.78 -8.20
CA PRO A 96 8.76 11.48 -7.71
C PRO A 96 9.82 11.67 -6.63
N PRO A 97 9.80 10.87 -5.55
CA PRO A 97 10.89 10.91 -4.58
C PRO A 97 12.20 10.49 -5.26
N PRO A 98 13.30 11.28 -5.13
CA PRO A 98 14.59 10.93 -5.73
C PRO A 98 15.09 9.58 -5.25
N LEU A 99 14.73 9.26 -4.00
CA LEU A 99 15.08 8.04 -3.32
C LEU A 99 13.92 7.55 -2.44
N LEU A 100 13.73 6.24 -2.38
CA LEU A 100 12.72 5.58 -1.55
C LEU A 100 13.38 4.43 -0.78
N PHE A 101 13.36 4.52 0.54
CA PHE A 101 13.77 3.41 1.40
C PHE A 101 12.67 2.36 1.43
N ALA A 102 13.02 1.10 1.29
CA ALA A 102 12.10 -0.03 1.33
C ALA A 102 12.61 -1.14 2.25
N LEU A 103 11.74 -1.58 3.16
CA LEU A 103 11.94 -2.72 4.05
C LEU A 103 10.90 -3.79 3.74
N GLY A 104 11.35 -5.01 3.58
CA GLY A 104 10.50 -6.17 3.26
C GLY A 104 10.78 -6.75 1.87
N PRO A 105 10.21 -7.94 1.58
CA PRO A 105 10.51 -8.72 0.38
C PRO A 105 9.82 -8.23 -0.89
N ASP A 106 8.75 -7.41 -0.80
CA ASP A 106 7.98 -6.94 -1.97
C ASP A 106 8.85 -6.03 -2.86
N ASP A 107 8.95 -6.36 -4.12
CA ASP A 107 9.73 -5.63 -5.13
C ASP A 107 9.00 -4.40 -5.70
N LEU A 108 7.78 -4.14 -5.26
CA LEU A 108 6.89 -3.06 -5.70
C LEU A 108 6.50 -3.15 -7.19
N VAL A 109 6.56 -4.35 -7.74
CA VAL A 109 6.18 -4.64 -9.14
C VAL A 109 4.74 -5.19 -9.20
N GLY A 110 4.04 -4.86 -10.28
CA GLY A 110 2.68 -5.33 -10.54
C GLY A 110 1.60 -4.31 -10.19
N PRO A 111 0.34 -4.66 -10.42
CA PRO A 111 -0.78 -3.75 -10.18
C PRO A 111 -1.01 -3.50 -8.69
N THR A 112 -1.26 -2.25 -8.39
CA THR A 112 -1.51 -1.79 -7.02
C THR A 112 -2.72 -0.86 -6.99
N VAL A 113 -3.51 -0.92 -5.91
CA VAL A 113 -4.63 -0.02 -5.65
C VAL A 113 -4.50 0.52 -4.24
N ALA A 114 -4.67 1.83 -4.08
CA ALA A 114 -4.68 2.46 -2.77
C ALA A 114 -6.06 2.36 -2.13
N ILE A 115 -6.12 2.05 -0.83
CA ILE A 115 -7.32 2.15 -0.01
C ILE A 115 -7.04 3.16 1.09
N VAL A 116 -7.85 4.23 1.17
CA VAL A 116 -7.66 5.32 2.11
C VAL A 116 -8.97 5.74 2.78
N GLY A 117 -8.84 6.36 3.96
CA GLY A 117 -9.99 6.88 4.70
C GLY A 117 -9.59 7.54 6.02
N PRO A 118 -10.56 7.80 6.92
CA PRO A 118 -10.30 8.47 8.18
C PRO A 118 -9.63 7.52 9.20
N ARG A 119 -8.89 8.13 10.12
CA ARG A 119 -8.29 7.41 11.27
C ARG A 119 -9.33 6.91 12.27
N LYS A 120 -10.47 7.59 12.35
CA LYS A 120 -11.64 7.20 13.14
C LYS A 120 -12.74 6.78 12.17
N ALA A 121 -12.62 5.57 11.67
CA ALA A 121 -13.58 4.97 10.77
C ALA A 121 -14.78 4.38 11.54
N SER A 122 -15.92 4.25 10.86
CA SER A 122 -17.04 3.47 11.35
C SER A 122 -16.77 1.95 11.22
N GLU A 123 -17.58 1.14 11.90
CA GLU A 123 -17.53 -0.32 11.71
C GLU A 123 -17.85 -0.71 10.26
N TYR A 124 -18.80 -0.02 9.63
CA TYR A 124 -19.08 -0.16 8.20
C TYR A 124 -17.85 0.12 7.34
N GLY A 125 -17.16 1.24 7.57
CA GLY A 125 -15.97 1.59 6.80
C GLY A 125 -14.84 0.58 6.97
N VAL A 126 -14.61 0.09 8.20
CA VAL A 126 -13.61 -0.95 8.48
C VAL A 126 -13.94 -2.25 7.75
N GLN A 127 -15.22 -2.66 7.77
CA GLN A 127 -15.67 -3.86 7.08
C GLN A 127 -15.49 -3.73 5.56
N ILE A 128 -15.97 -2.64 4.95
CA ILE A 128 -15.85 -2.41 3.50
C ILE A 128 -14.38 -2.34 3.06
N ALA A 129 -13.52 -1.64 3.82
CA ALA A 129 -12.08 -1.61 3.53
C ALA A 129 -11.48 -3.02 3.53
N GLY A 130 -11.90 -3.85 4.48
CA GLY A 130 -11.50 -5.25 4.57
C GLY A 130 -11.97 -6.09 3.38
N GLU A 131 -13.23 -5.97 2.99
CA GLU A 131 -13.82 -6.70 1.86
C GLU A 131 -13.14 -6.33 0.54
N LEU A 132 -12.94 -5.02 0.30
CA LEU A 132 -12.27 -4.53 -0.91
C LEU A 132 -10.81 -4.97 -0.95
N ALA A 133 -10.07 -4.83 0.15
CA ALA A 133 -8.67 -5.27 0.22
C ALA A 133 -8.54 -6.78 -0.06
N HIS A 134 -9.42 -7.59 0.54
CA HIS A 134 -9.48 -9.03 0.29
C HIS A 134 -9.76 -9.35 -1.18
N GLY A 135 -10.77 -8.69 -1.77
CA GLY A 135 -11.15 -8.90 -3.17
C GLY A 135 -10.08 -8.46 -4.17
N LEU A 136 -9.32 -7.40 -3.88
CA LEU A 136 -8.18 -6.96 -4.67
C LEU A 136 -7.05 -8.00 -4.64
N VAL A 137 -6.73 -8.50 -3.44
CA VAL A 137 -5.71 -9.56 -3.25
C VAL A 137 -6.09 -10.82 -4.02
N ALA A 138 -7.35 -11.26 -3.96
CA ALA A 138 -7.84 -12.42 -4.70
C ALA A 138 -7.68 -12.27 -6.23
N ARG A 139 -7.46 -11.05 -6.71
CA ARG A 139 -7.17 -10.72 -8.12
C ARG A 139 -5.70 -10.41 -8.39
N GLY A 140 -4.81 -10.72 -7.44
CA GLY A 140 -3.37 -10.48 -7.56
C GLY A 140 -2.97 -9.01 -7.50
N ILE A 141 -3.89 -8.13 -7.04
CA ILE A 141 -3.65 -6.69 -6.91
C ILE A 141 -3.15 -6.39 -5.49
N CYS A 142 -2.01 -5.72 -5.40
CA CYS A 142 -1.42 -5.31 -4.14
C CYS A 142 -2.15 -4.10 -3.55
N VAL A 143 -2.39 -4.10 -2.24
CA VAL A 143 -3.02 -2.99 -1.53
C VAL A 143 -1.97 -2.01 -1.02
N VAL A 144 -2.10 -0.74 -1.38
CA VAL A 144 -1.24 0.36 -0.89
C VAL A 144 -2.01 1.21 0.10
N SER A 145 -1.43 1.55 1.24
CA SER A 145 -2.01 2.51 2.17
C SER A 145 -0.97 3.15 3.09
N GLY A 146 -1.43 3.95 4.05
CA GLY A 146 -0.55 4.78 4.88
C GLY A 146 -0.31 4.29 6.31
N LEU A 147 -0.72 3.08 6.65
CA LEU A 147 -0.58 2.47 7.99
C LEU A 147 -1.23 3.29 9.12
N ALA A 148 -2.10 4.26 8.83
CA ALA A 148 -2.83 5.01 9.85
C ALA A 148 -3.87 4.11 10.54
N TYR A 149 -4.37 4.56 11.72
CA TYR A 149 -5.55 3.92 12.32
C TYR A 149 -6.76 3.97 11.36
N GLY A 150 -7.77 3.15 11.60
CA GLY A 150 -9.00 3.12 10.84
C GLY A 150 -8.84 2.38 9.51
N ILE A 151 -9.20 3.03 8.41
CA ILE A 151 -9.29 2.41 7.09
C ILE A 151 -7.95 1.82 6.61
N ASP A 152 -6.85 2.56 6.77
CA ASP A 152 -5.52 2.11 6.33
C ASP A 152 -5.14 0.79 7.01
N GLY A 153 -5.27 0.76 8.35
CA GLY A 153 -4.96 -0.43 9.13
C GLY A 153 -5.86 -1.62 8.79
N ALA A 154 -7.16 -1.38 8.58
CA ALA A 154 -8.11 -2.42 8.17
C ALA A 154 -7.76 -3.02 6.80
N ALA A 155 -7.44 -2.16 5.82
CA ALA A 155 -7.04 -2.59 4.49
C ALA A 155 -5.76 -3.46 4.51
N HIS A 156 -4.72 -3.01 5.21
CA HIS A 156 -3.48 -3.79 5.36
C HIS A 156 -3.71 -5.14 6.05
N ALA A 157 -4.45 -5.14 7.16
CA ALA A 157 -4.72 -6.36 7.92
C ALA A 157 -5.50 -7.39 7.08
N ALA A 158 -6.50 -6.93 6.32
CA ALA A 158 -7.28 -7.80 5.45
C ALA A 158 -6.45 -8.34 4.27
N ALA A 159 -5.61 -7.50 3.65
CA ALA A 159 -4.72 -7.95 2.58
C ALA A 159 -3.76 -9.05 3.05
N LEU A 160 -3.15 -8.89 4.24
CA LEU A 160 -2.29 -9.91 4.83
C LEU A 160 -3.05 -11.17 5.22
N LYS A 161 -4.27 -11.04 5.75
CA LYS A 161 -5.14 -12.18 6.10
C LYS A 161 -5.54 -12.98 4.86
N ALA A 162 -5.74 -12.31 3.73
CA ALA A 162 -6.00 -12.92 2.43
C ALA A 162 -4.75 -13.58 1.79
N GLY A 163 -3.61 -13.57 2.47
CA GLY A 163 -2.36 -14.12 1.94
C GLY A 163 -1.69 -13.27 0.86
N GLY A 164 -2.18 -12.04 0.64
CA GLY A 164 -1.67 -11.14 -0.38
C GLY A 164 -0.57 -10.20 0.09
N ARG A 165 -0.07 -9.41 -0.87
CA ARG A 165 0.93 -8.38 -0.65
C ARG A 165 0.27 -7.06 -0.26
N THR A 166 0.95 -6.28 0.55
CA THR A 166 0.52 -4.90 0.84
C THR A 166 1.73 -4.00 1.09
N VAL A 167 1.62 -2.75 0.67
CA VAL A 167 2.68 -1.74 0.77
C VAL A 167 2.23 -0.62 1.70
N ALA A 168 2.94 -0.47 2.82
CA ALA A 168 2.72 0.64 3.74
C ALA A 168 3.68 1.78 3.42
N VAL A 169 3.13 2.92 3.02
CA VAL A 169 3.91 4.15 2.81
C VAL A 169 3.91 4.95 4.10
N LEU A 170 5.08 5.31 4.64
CA LEU A 170 5.18 6.01 5.91
C LEU A 170 5.47 7.51 5.75
N GLY A 171 4.96 8.31 6.69
CA GLY A 171 5.29 9.72 6.86
C GLY A 171 6.40 9.98 7.89
N CYS A 172 7.27 8.98 8.12
CA CYS A 172 8.42 8.99 9.01
C CYS A 172 9.48 8.05 8.43
N GLY A 173 10.63 7.90 9.07
CA GLY A 173 11.62 6.91 8.65
C GLY A 173 11.03 5.50 8.55
N ALA A 174 11.48 4.73 7.57
CA ALA A 174 10.98 3.37 7.37
C ALA A 174 11.17 2.46 8.60
N ASP A 175 12.14 2.76 9.44
CA ASP A 175 12.46 2.09 10.70
C ASP A 175 11.63 2.58 11.91
N VAL A 176 10.81 3.62 11.72
CA VAL A 176 10.00 4.22 12.80
C VAL A 176 8.57 3.71 12.73
N VAL A 177 8.16 2.94 13.74
CA VAL A 177 6.79 2.41 13.83
C VAL A 177 5.81 3.49 14.25
N TYR A 178 4.96 3.91 13.34
CA TYR A 178 3.90 4.88 13.62
C TYR A 178 2.61 4.53 12.86
N PRO A 179 1.45 4.48 13.55
CA PRO A 179 1.27 4.65 15.02
C PRO A 179 1.77 3.44 15.81
N ALA A 180 2.18 3.65 17.06
CA ALA A 180 2.75 2.59 17.90
C ALA A 180 1.82 1.37 18.10
N GLY A 181 0.50 1.60 18.13
CA GLY A 181 -0.49 0.52 18.21
C GLY A 181 -0.51 -0.43 17.01
N HIS A 182 0.07 -0.05 15.87
CA HIS A 182 0.20 -0.90 14.68
C HIS A 182 1.55 -1.64 14.60
N SER A 183 2.30 -1.78 15.70
CA SER A 183 3.61 -2.45 15.71
C SER A 183 3.55 -3.90 15.22
N GLY A 184 2.50 -4.64 15.56
CA GLY A 184 2.27 -6.00 15.03
C GLY A 184 1.98 -6.01 13.54
N LEU A 185 1.12 -5.10 13.09
CA LEU A 185 0.78 -4.95 11.66
C LEU A 185 1.99 -4.50 10.84
N TYR A 186 2.78 -3.54 11.34
CA TYR A 186 4.03 -3.11 10.72
C TYR A 186 4.98 -4.29 10.49
N ARG A 187 5.20 -5.13 11.51
CA ARG A 187 6.07 -6.32 11.39
C ARG A 187 5.54 -7.31 10.34
N ALA A 188 4.24 -7.61 10.37
CA ALA A 188 3.61 -8.50 9.41
C ALA A 188 3.68 -7.99 7.96
N ILE A 189 3.55 -6.66 7.74
CA ILE A 189 3.75 -6.04 6.43
C ILE A 189 5.20 -6.18 6.00
N ARG A 190 6.15 -5.92 6.89
CA ARG A 190 7.59 -6.03 6.62
C ARG A 190 8.02 -7.48 6.28
N GLU A 191 7.32 -8.48 6.80
CA GLU A 191 7.60 -9.89 6.53
C GLU A 191 7.07 -10.37 5.18
N ARG A 192 5.94 -9.82 4.69
CA ARG A 192 5.23 -10.35 3.52
C ARG A 192 4.92 -9.34 2.41
N GLY A 193 5.17 -8.07 2.65
CA GLY A 193 4.95 -6.95 1.75
C GLY A 193 6.15 -6.00 1.76
N ALA A 194 5.87 -4.69 1.77
CA ALA A 194 6.91 -3.68 1.95
C ALA A 194 6.43 -2.51 2.83
N VAL A 195 7.37 -2.00 3.61
CA VAL A 195 7.26 -0.69 4.27
C VAL A 195 8.18 0.26 3.53
N VAL A 196 7.63 1.35 3.00
CA VAL A 196 8.39 2.31 2.19
C VAL A 196 8.30 3.72 2.76
N SER A 197 9.38 4.48 2.60
CA SER A 197 9.43 5.88 3.01
C SER A 197 10.44 6.68 2.20
N GLU A 198 10.11 7.94 1.91
CA GLU A 198 11.06 8.93 1.39
C GLU A 198 11.86 9.62 2.51
N PHE A 199 11.48 9.42 3.77
CA PHE A 199 12.14 10.04 4.90
C PHE A 199 13.31 9.17 5.38
N PRO A 200 14.42 9.79 5.81
CA PRO A 200 15.58 9.07 6.30
C PRO A 200 15.28 8.24 7.56
N PHE A 201 16.08 7.23 7.80
CA PHE A 201 16.00 6.42 9.01
C PHE A 201 16.08 7.29 10.27
N GLY A 202 15.20 7.01 11.23
CA GLY A 202 15.07 7.75 12.48
C GLY A 202 14.24 9.03 12.38
N ALA A 203 13.80 9.44 11.18
CA ALA A 203 12.92 10.61 11.04
C ALA A 203 11.61 10.37 11.77
N GLN A 204 11.29 11.26 12.71
CA GLN A 204 10.05 11.19 13.48
C GLN A 204 8.87 11.72 12.66
N PRO A 205 7.65 11.20 12.90
CA PRO A 205 6.46 11.69 12.21
C PRO A 205 6.15 13.14 12.64
N ASP A 206 5.82 13.99 11.68
CA ASP A 206 5.33 15.33 11.90
C ASP A 206 4.05 15.63 11.09
N ARG A 207 3.39 16.76 11.38
CA ARG A 207 2.12 17.10 10.71
C ARG A 207 2.28 17.37 9.22
N GLY A 208 3.43 17.85 8.78
CA GLY A 208 3.73 18.14 7.37
C GLY A 208 4.13 16.91 6.57
N SER A 209 4.68 15.88 7.22
CA SER A 209 5.15 14.67 6.55
C SER A 209 4.01 13.81 5.98
N PHE A 210 2.84 13.78 6.64
CA PHE A 210 1.71 12.96 6.18
C PHE A 210 1.11 13.43 4.85
N PRO A 211 0.79 14.73 4.65
CA PRO A 211 0.34 15.22 3.35
C PRO A 211 1.37 14.97 2.25
N ARG A 212 2.64 15.22 2.54
CA ARG A 212 3.74 15.00 1.60
C ARG A 212 3.85 13.52 1.17
N ARG A 213 3.71 12.58 2.11
CA ARG A 213 3.73 11.16 1.87
C ARG A 213 2.58 10.70 0.96
N ASN A 214 1.39 11.31 1.06
CA ASN A 214 0.19 10.85 0.37
C ASN A 214 0.35 10.83 -1.16
N ARG A 215 1.20 11.68 -1.75
CA ARG A 215 1.53 11.63 -3.18
C ARG A 215 2.22 10.33 -3.60
N ILE A 216 2.89 9.65 -2.67
CA ILE A 216 3.54 8.35 -2.92
C ILE A 216 2.50 7.24 -2.86
N ILE A 217 1.49 7.31 -1.98
CA ILE A 217 0.38 6.36 -1.95
C ILE A 217 -0.33 6.34 -3.30
N SER A 218 -0.79 7.51 -3.78
CA SER A 218 -1.42 7.60 -5.10
C SER A 218 -0.45 7.29 -6.24
N GLY A 219 0.81 7.73 -6.12
CA GLY A 219 1.85 7.53 -7.11
C GLY A 219 2.24 6.08 -7.35
N LEU A 220 2.15 5.24 -6.35
CA LEU A 220 2.36 3.80 -6.46
C LEU A 220 1.14 3.08 -7.05
N SER A 221 -0.03 3.72 -7.15
CA SER A 221 -1.30 3.04 -7.38
C SER A 221 -1.91 3.39 -8.74
N LEU A 222 -2.62 2.44 -9.34
CA LEU A 222 -3.44 2.65 -10.53
C LEU A 222 -4.66 3.52 -10.23
N GLY A 223 -5.19 3.39 -9.01
CA GLY A 223 -6.32 4.16 -8.53
C GLY A 223 -6.38 4.22 -7.01
N VAL A 224 -7.20 5.12 -6.50
CA VAL A 224 -7.38 5.39 -5.07
C VAL A 224 -8.83 5.19 -4.69
N VAL A 225 -9.10 4.23 -3.81
CA VAL A 225 -10.42 3.97 -3.25
C VAL A 225 -10.55 4.70 -1.93
N VAL A 226 -11.53 5.61 -1.85
CA VAL A 226 -11.89 6.34 -0.63
C VAL A 226 -13.10 5.65 0.00
N VAL A 227 -12.89 4.98 1.13
CA VAL A 227 -13.96 4.21 1.79
C VAL A 227 -14.88 5.11 2.60
N GLU A 228 -14.32 6.02 3.36
CA GLU A 228 -15.01 7.07 4.09
C GLU A 228 -14.19 8.36 4.04
N ALA A 229 -14.85 9.50 4.05
CA ALA A 229 -14.20 10.79 4.20
C ALA A 229 -15.17 11.82 4.78
N PRO A 230 -14.93 12.38 5.97
CA PRO A 230 -15.53 13.65 6.37
C PRO A 230 -15.20 14.75 5.35
N ALA A 231 -16.02 15.79 5.28
CA ALA A 231 -15.83 16.91 4.32
C ALA A 231 -14.44 17.58 4.38
N LYS A 232 -13.76 17.50 5.53
CA LYS A 232 -12.37 17.98 5.73
C LYS A 232 -11.49 16.81 6.18
N SER A 233 -11.31 15.81 5.32
CA SER A 233 -10.49 14.64 5.62
C SER A 233 -9.09 14.76 5.01
N GLY A 234 -8.08 14.28 5.76
CA GLY A 234 -6.72 14.14 5.21
C GLY A 234 -6.61 13.13 4.05
N SER A 235 -7.55 12.19 3.93
CA SER A 235 -7.63 11.26 2.80
C SER A 235 -7.97 11.98 1.48
N LEU A 236 -8.69 13.12 1.53
CA LEU A 236 -8.98 13.93 0.35
C LEU A 236 -7.71 14.57 -0.26
N ILE A 237 -6.65 14.76 0.53
CA ILE A 237 -5.35 15.18 0.02
C ILE A 237 -4.75 14.11 -0.91
N THR A 238 -4.94 12.82 -0.57
CA THR A 238 -4.52 11.73 -1.44
C THR A 238 -5.30 11.73 -2.76
N VAL A 239 -6.59 12.08 -2.72
CA VAL A 239 -7.41 12.23 -3.93
C VAL A 239 -6.91 13.37 -4.81
N THR A 240 -6.58 14.53 -4.21
CA THR A 240 -5.99 15.65 -4.98
C THR A 240 -4.72 15.19 -5.72
N HIS A 241 -3.83 14.50 -5.03
CA HIS A 241 -2.63 13.94 -5.69
C HIS A 241 -2.99 12.89 -6.74
N ALA A 242 -3.96 12.01 -6.50
CA ALA A 242 -4.41 11.03 -7.48
C ALA A 242 -4.88 11.70 -8.78
N THR A 243 -5.71 12.75 -8.67
CA THR A 243 -6.18 13.53 -9.82
C THR A 243 -5.04 14.21 -10.57
N GLU A 244 -4.11 14.88 -9.86
CA GLU A 244 -2.92 15.50 -10.45
C GLU A 244 -2.01 14.50 -11.16
N GLN A 245 -2.04 13.23 -10.74
CA GLN A 245 -1.25 12.13 -11.26
C GLN A 245 -1.99 11.29 -12.31
N SER A 246 -3.20 11.68 -12.72
CA SER A 246 -4.06 10.95 -13.65
C SER A 246 -4.34 9.52 -13.18
N ARG A 247 -4.60 9.34 -11.87
CA ARG A 247 -5.02 8.07 -11.28
C ARG A 247 -6.53 8.04 -11.15
N GLU A 248 -7.12 6.86 -11.32
CA GLU A 248 -8.55 6.68 -11.10
C GLU A 248 -8.93 6.96 -9.65
N VAL A 249 -10.07 7.60 -9.45
CA VAL A 249 -10.62 7.89 -8.13
C VAL A 249 -11.92 7.16 -7.94
N PHE A 250 -11.98 6.40 -6.88
CA PHE A 250 -13.13 5.60 -6.49
C PHE A 250 -13.66 6.07 -5.15
N ALA A 251 -14.97 6.06 -4.97
CA ALA A 251 -15.60 6.42 -3.71
C ALA A 251 -16.71 5.43 -3.33
N VAL A 252 -16.65 4.99 -2.09
CA VAL A 252 -17.69 4.12 -1.51
C VAL A 252 -18.85 4.99 -1.05
N PRO A 253 -20.10 4.69 -1.45
CA PRO A 253 -21.29 5.39 -0.95
C PRO A 253 -21.53 5.05 0.53
N GLY A 254 -22.15 5.95 1.25
CA GLY A 254 -22.49 5.73 2.66
C GLY A 254 -23.78 6.42 3.06
N ASP A 255 -24.17 6.33 4.35
CA ASP A 255 -25.37 6.97 4.86
C ASP A 255 -25.25 8.51 4.71
N VAL A 256 -26.23 9.12 4.06
CA VAL A 256 -26.29 10.58 3.85
C VAL A 256 -26.36 11.39 5.15
N ARG A 257 -26.76 10.75 6.24
CA ARG A 257 -26.80 11.35 7.59
C ARG A 257 -25.47 11.22 8.32
N SER A 258 -24.54 10.37 7.81
CA SER A 258 -23.22 10.19 8.38
C SER A 258 -22.29 11.31 7.95
N GLY A 259 -21.70 12.01 8.89
CA GLY A 259 -20.65 12.98 8.60
C GLY A 259 -19.40 12.36 7.97
N LEU A 260 -19.22 11.03 8.07
CA LEU A 260 -18.10 10.30 7.49
C LEU A 260 -18.24 10.05 5.99
N SER A 261 -19.45 10.17 5.43
CA SER A 261 -19.72 9.93 3.99
C SER A 261 -19.71 11.21 3.15
N ALA A 262 -19.71 12.38 3.77
CA ALA A 262 -19.87 13.66 3.07
C ALA A 262 -18.82 13.91 1.98
N GLY A 263 -17.56 13.57 2.24
CA GLY A 263 -16.47 13.67 1.27
C GLY A 263 -16.62 12.68 0.12
N CYS A 264 -16.98 11.42 0.41
CA CYS A 264 -17.25 10.41 -0.63
C CYS A 264 -18.40 10.85 -1.54
N HIS A 265 -19.50 11.38 -0.97
CA HIS A 265 -20.61 11.90 -1.76
C HIS A 265 -20.20 13.09 -2.63
N GLN A 266 -19.29 13.95 -2.16
CA GLN A 266 -18.76 15.02 -2.99
C GLN A 266 -17.91 14.47 -4.14
N LEU A 267 -17.02 13.52 -3.86
CA LEU A 267 -16.21 12.86 -4.90
C LEU A 267 -17.08 12.21 -5.98
N LEU A 268 -18.17 11.53 -5.60
CA LEU A 268 -19.12 10.95 -6.56
C LEU A 268 -19.77 12.02 -7.45
N ARG A 269 -20.13 13.17 -6.89
CA ARG A 269 -20.65 14.30 -7.70
C ARG A 269 -19.60 14.90 -8.63
N ASP A 270 -18.35 14.87 -8.22
CA ASP A 270 -17.20 15.38 -8.98
C ASP A 270 -16.72 14.38 -10.05
N GLY A 271 -17.36 13.21 -10.15
CA GLY A 271 -17.10 12.21 -11.19
C GLY A 271 -16.25 11.03 -10.76
N ALA A 272 -15.95 10.88 -9.46
CA ALA A 272 -15.34 9.65 -8.97
C ALA A 272 -16.25 8.44 -9.22
N LYS A 273 -15.65 7.29 -9.50
CA LYS A 273 -16.39 6.05 -9.74
C LYS A 273 -17.00 5.54 -8.43
N LEU A 274 -18.30 5.20 -8.47
CA LEU A 274 -18.97 4.57 -7.35
C LEU A 274 -18.48 3.12 -7.20
N VAL A 275 -18.18 2.71 -5.96
CA VAL A 275 -17.74 1.36 -5.63
C VAL A 275 -18.64 0.76 -4.55
N GLU A 276 -19.30 -0.33 -4.90
CA GLU A 276 -20.07 -1.18 -3.99
C GLU A 276 -19.36 -2.54 -3.78
N LYS A 277 -18.55 -2.97 -4.74
CA LYS A 277 -17.80 -4.23 -4.74
C LYS A 277 -16.47 -4.08 -5.47
N VAL A 278 -15.58 -5.04 -5.28
CA VAL A 278 -14.24 -5.03 -5.89
C VAL A 278 -14.30 -5.03 -7.43
N ASP A 279 -15.33 -5.62 -8.02
CA ASP A 279 -15.49 -5.68 -9.48
C ASP A 279 -15.61 -4.30 -10.10
N ASP A 280 -16.25 -3.35 -9.41
CA ASP A 280 -16.38 -1.96 -9.88
C ASP A 280 -15.00 -1.29 -10.05
N VAL A 281 -14.03 -1.64 -9.19
CA VAL A 281 -12.65 -1.17 -9.29
C VAL A 281 -11.91 -1.87 -10.42
N VAL A 282 -12.07 -3.17 -10.53
CA VAL A 282 -11.34 -4.00 -11.51
C VAL A 282 -11.80 -3.72 -12.93
N GLU A 283 -13.11 -3.56 -13.13
CA GLU A 283 -13.70 -3.23 -14.46
C GLU A 283 -13.20 -1.87 -14.96
N GLU A 284 -13.12 -0.86 -14.09
CA GLU A 284 -12.61 0.46 -14.45
C GLU A 284 -11.12 0.43 -14.78
N LEU A 285 -10.34 -0.40 -14.07
CA LEU A 285 -8.91 -0.60 -14.31
C LEU A 285 -8.62 -1.65 -15.40
N GLY A 286 -9.63 -2.20 -16.07
CA GLY A 286 -9.50 -3.29 -17.03
C GLY A 286 -8.65 -3.00 -18.28
N HIS A 287 -8.37 -1.71 -18.57
CA HIS A 287 -7.41 -1.30 -19.61
C HIS A 287 -5.94 -1.56 -19.21
N TRP A 288 -5.67 -1.75 -17.92
CA TRP A 288 -4.38 -2.22 -17.44
C TRP A 288 -4.33 -3.75 -17.52
N ARG A 289 -3.16 -4.32 -17.83
CA ARG A 289 -2.97 -5.78 -17.81
C ARG A 289 -2.99 -6.28 -16.37
N LEU A 290 -4.21 -6.39 -15.81
CA LEU A 290 -4.40 -6.94 -14.47
C LEU A 290 -4.16 -8.47 -14.53
N PRO A 291 -3.58 -9.06 -13.47
CA PRO A 291 -3.56 -10.51 -13.32
C PRO A 291 -4.99 -11.05 -13.34
N GLY A 292 -5.17 -12.22 -13.94
CA GLY A 292 -6.43 -12.96 -13.77
C GLY A 292 -6.68 -13.29 -12.28
N PRO A 293 -7.90 -13.64 -11.91
CA PRO A 293 -8.18 -14.05 -10.55
C PRO A 293 -7.20 -15.17 -10.16
N MET A 294 -6.56 -15.03 -8.99
CA MET A 294 -5.76 -16.11 -8.43
C MET A 294 -6.69 -17.32 -8.31
N SER A 295 -6.31 -18.42 -8.94
CA SER A 295 -7.03 -19.68 -8.72
C SER A 295 -7.04 -19.94 -7.22
N ALA A 296 -8.23 -20.12 -6.65
CA ALA A 296 -8.33 -20.61 -5.29
C ALA A 296 -7.42 -21.85 -5.16
N PRO A 297 -6.72 -22.04 -4.04
CA PRO A 297 -5.99 -23.28 -3.84
C PRO A 297 -6.96 -24.42 -4.19
N ALA A 298 -6.51 -25.34 -5.05
CA ALA A 298 -7.34 -26.45 -5.46
C ALA A 298 -7.74 -27.20 -4.18
N LEU A 299 -9.02 -27.07 -3.80
CA LEU A 299 -9.57 -27.86 -2.69
C LEU A 299 -9.57 -29.33 -3.10
N ALA A 300 -9.39 -30.20 -2.14
CA ALA A 300 -9.66 -31.59 -2.38
C ALA A 300 -11.12 -31.74 -2.87
N PRO A 301 -11.43 -32.71 -3.75
CA PRO A 301 -12.79 -32.86 -4.30
C PRO A 301 -13.89 -32.93 -3.23
N GLU A 302 -13.58 -33.50 -2.09
CA GLU A 302 -14.48 -33.59 -0.93
C GLU A 302 -14.71 -32.23 -0.27
N ASP A 303 -13.65 -31.46 -0.09
CA ASP A 303 -13.69 -30.10 0.48
C ASP A 303 -14.42 -29.14 -0.45
N GLU A 304 -14.23 -29.26 -1.77
CA GLU A 304 -14.93 -28.48 -2.77
C GLU A 304 -16.44 -28.75 -2.75
N CYS A 305 -16.83 -30.04 -2.62
CA CYS A 305 -18.23 -30.44 -2.49
C CYS A 305 -18.88 -29.80 -1.25
N VAL A 306 -18.24 -29.88 -0.08
CA VAL A 306 -18.74 -29.30 1.18
C VAL A 306 -18.78 -27.80 1.10
N TYR A 307 -17.75 -27.18 0.55
CA TYR A 307 -17.68 -25.73 0.40
C TYR A 307 -18.77 -25.19 -0.54
N ALA A 308 -19.12 -25.92 -1.60
CA ALA A 308 -20.19 -25.54 -2.52
C ALA A 308 -21.58 -25.51 -1.85
N LEU A 309 -21.80 -26.38 -0.84
CA LEU A 309 -23.07 -26.43 -0.09
C LEU A 309 -23.22 -25.31 0.94
N LEU A 310 -22.15 -24.63 1.31
CA LEU A 310 -22.16 -23.54 2.27
C LEU A 310 -22.44 -22.19 1.60
N SER A 311 -23.16 -21.32 2.31
CA SER A 311 -23.46 -19.94 1.93
C SER A 311 -23.09 -18.98 3.07
N ARG A 312 -23.48 -17.72 2.98
CA ARG A 312 -23.37 -16.73 4.07
C ARG A 312 -24.37 -16.97 5.19
N GLU A 313 -25.40 -17.78 4.95
CA GLU A 313 -26.37 -18.18 5.96
C GLU A 313 -25.85 -19.42 6.67
N PRO A 314 -25.89 -19.43 8.03
CA PRO A 314 -25.42 -20.58 8.80
C PRO A 314 -26.27 -21.83 8.54
N ARG A 315 -25.67 -22.90 8.05
CA ARG A 315 -26.30 -24.21 7.83
C ARG A 315 -25.92 -25.19 8.93
N HIS A 316 -26.91 -25.97 9.40
CA HIS A 316 -26.66 -26.99 10.40
C HIS A 316 -25.90 -28.18 9.81
N ILE A 317 -25.04 -28.82 10.61
CA ILE A 317 -24.24 -29.95 10.16
C ILE A 317 -25.07 -31.12 9.63
N ASP A 318 -26.25 -31.35 10.21
CA ASP A 318 -27.13 -32.43 9.76
C ASP A 318 -27.72 -32.19 8.36
N ASP A 319 -27.94 -30.89 8.00
CA ASP A 319 -28.37 -30.54 6.66
C ASP A 319 -27.24 -30.68 5.65
N LEU A 320 -26.01 -30.31 6.05
CA LEU A 320 -24.81 -30.54 5.24
C LEU A 320 -24.52 -32.02 5.04
N ALA A 321 -24.71 -32.85 6.06
CA ALA A 321 -24.55 -34.28 5.96
C ALA A 321 -25.54 -34.94 5.00
N ARG A 322 -26.79 -34.46 4.97
CA ARG A 322 -27.81 -34.93 4.05
C ARG A 322 -27.50 -34.55 2.60
N ASP A 323 -27.04 -33.32 2.39
CA ASP A 323 -26.86 -32.77 1.04
C ASP A 323 -25.50 -33.10 0.42
N SER A 324 -24.45 -33.35 1.24
CA SER A 324 -23.11 -33.72 0.76
C SER A 324 -22.97 -35.14 0.29
N THR A 325 -23.84 -36.03 0.74
CA THR A 325 -23.74 -37.51 0.53
C THR A 325 -22.42 -38.12 1.05
N LEU A 326 -21.63 -37.36 1.78
CA LEU A 326 -20.37 -37.83 2.37
C LEU A 326 -20.63 -38.61 3.68
N PRO A 327 -19.79 -39.59 4.02
CA PRO A 327 -19.78 -40.18 5.36
C PRO A 327 -19.60 -39.07 6.42
N PRO A 328 -20.25 -39.21 7.59
CA PRO A 328 -20.18 -38.15 8.63
C PRO A 328 -18.77 -37.78 9.07
N GLN A 329 -17.83 -38.74 9.04
CA GLN A 329 -16.45 -38.51 9.40
C GLN A 329 -15.72 -37.64 8.33
N ASP A 330 -15.92 -37.97 7.06
CA ASP A 330 -15.31 -37.22 5.94
C ASP A 330 -15.86 -35.79 5.85
N LEU A 331 -17.14 -35.59 6.13
CA LEU A 331 -17.75 -34.25 6.23
C LEU A 331 -17.11 -33.42 7.36
N LEU A 332 -16.91 -34.03 8.55
CA LEU A 332 -16.28 -33.33 9.68
C LEU A 332 -14.83 -32.95 9.37
N ASP A 333 -14.08 -33.87 8.76
CA ASP A 333 -12.69 -33.64 8.37
C ASP A 333 -12.59 -32.54 7.29
N ALA A 334 -13.51 -32.52 6.32
CA ALA A 334 -13.59 -31.47 5.32
C ALA A 334 -13.93 -30.10 5.93
N LEU A 335 -14.93 -30.03 6.84
CA LEU A 335 -15.29 -28.81 7.54
C LEU A 335 -14.14 -28.27 8.40
N LEU A 336 -13.41 -29.18 9.08
CA LEU A 336 -12.23 -28.80 9.88
C LEU A 336 -11.10 -28.25 9.02
N ARG A 337 -10.79 -28.90 7.88
CA ARG A 337 -9.80 -28.39 6.92
C ARG A 337 -10.20 -27.00 6.39
N LEU A 338 -11.46 -26.84 5.98
CA LEU A 338 -12.00 -25.59 5.49
C LEU A 338 -11.98 -24.46 6.55
N GLU A 339 -12.17 -24.84 7.84
CA GLU A 339 -12.07 -23.88 8.96
C GLU A 339 -10.61 -23.49 9.23
N LEU A 340 -9.68 -24.46 9.23
CA LEU A 340 -8.24 -24.20 9.36
C LEU A 340 -7.69 -23.34 8.22
N ASP A 341 -8.18 -23.55 7.00
CA ASP A 341 -7.86 -22.74 5.81
C ASP A 341 -8.57 -21.38 5.82
N GLY A 342 -9.39 -21.11 6.84
CA GLY A 342 -10.10 -19.84 7.00
C GLY A 342 -11.20 -19.60 5.97
N LEU A 343 -11.75 -20.66 5.38
CA LEU A 343 -12.80 -20.60 4.37
C LEU A 343 -14.20 -20.69 4.95
N VAL A 344 -14.32 -21.28 6.14
CA VAL A 344 -15.57 -21.55 6.84
C VAL A 344 -15.42 -21.09 8.29
N ASP A 345 -16.48 -20.55 8.87
CA ASP A 345 -16.60 -20.26 10.30
C ASP A 345 -17.66 -21.17 10.91
N GLN A 346 -17.33 -21.78 12.06
CA GLN A 346 -18.32 -22.46 12.89
C GLN A 346 -18.97 -21.45 13.84
N VAL A 347 -20.29 -21.48 13.90
CA VAL A 347 -21.10 -20.67 14.84
C VAL A 347 -21.86 -21.56 15.81
N ALA A 348 -22.45 -20.93 16.84
CA ALA A 348 -23.16 -21.66 17.89
C ALA A 348 -24.23 -22.60 17.30
N GLY A 349 -24.39 -23.80 17.89
CA GLY A 349 -25.37 -24.82 17.50
C GLY A 349 -24.91 -25.68 16.33
N LYS A 350 -23.62 -25.95 16.19
CA LYS A 350 -23.05 -26.79 15.11
C LYS A 350 -23.47 -26.35 13.71
N ARG A 351 -23.45 -25.04 13.49
CA ARG A 351 -23.76 -24.45 12.19
C ARG A 351 -22.47 -23.90 11.57
N PHE A 352 -22.39 -23.97 10.26
CA PHE A 352 -21.25 -23.55 9.47
C PHE A 352 -21.71 -22.58 8.38
N LEU A 353 -20.87 -21.58 8.11
CA LEU A 353 -21.11 -20.61 7.03
C LEU A 353 -19.83 -20.33 6.28
N ARG A 354 -19.95 -19.92 5.02
CA ARG A 354 -18.78 -19.44 4.28
C ARG A 354 -18.24 -18.19 4.93
N ARG A 355 -16.95 -18.22 5.22
CA ARG A 355 -16.22 -17.02 5.56
C ARG A 355 -16.00 -16.17 4.31
N LEU A 356 -16.17 -14.86 4.41
CA LEU A 356 -15.78 -13.94 3.33
C LEU A 356 -14.25 -14.09 3.13
N ARG A 357 -13.86 -14.59 1.98
CA ARG A 357 -12.47 -14.50 1.53
C ARG A 357 -12.17 -13.11 1.03
#